data_ac31a7cdb465086dcd50522d792e6ced
#
_entry.id   ac31a7cdb465086dcd50522d792e6ced
#
_cell.length_a   1.000
_cell.length_b   1.000
_cell.length_c   1.000
_cell.angle_alpha   90.00
_cell.angle_beta   90.00
_cell.angle_gamma   90.00
#
_symmetry.space_group_name_H-M   'P 1'
#
loop_
_entity.id
_entity.type
_entity.pdbx_description
1 polymer ?
#
loop_
_entity_poly.entity_id
_entity_poly.type
_entity_poly.pdbx_seq_one_letter_code
_entity_poly.pdbx_strand_id
1 'polypeptide(L)'
;MGLLKAVHGAVGSVLEEQWKEFFVCDALRDDTLLVRAHKHIGKYSANTRKDDDVLTNGSVLSVADGQCVLVVKQGKVVDFCQEPGEHVFEDPEQRGLKGFFKEVGRRVAFGGGDIQPVVYRVYYLNTKEITGVPFRSSRPIPFRVRDGVTSLDLDSSLRLSGCFSYRVSDPVKLYKTVIGNVTGRFGREELNSHIQAELSGCMQSALGRVAEAGLRPSQIPGQTELLCDALREQMRGGWCGEHGLELVSLALDSFTVGDQELIQSGQHAAMLQDPQMAAAELTQATAEALEGAARN
;
A
#
# COMPACT_ATOMS: atom_id res chain seq x y z
N MET A 1 -2.17 -28.34 1.14
CA MET A 1 -2.13 -28.30 2.62
C MET A 1 -0.97 -27.40 2.98
N GLY A 2 -1.24 -26.34 3.76
CA GLY A 2 -0.21 -25.41 4.19
C GLY A 2 0.83 -26.07 5.10
N LEU A 3 2.04 -25.56 5.09
CA LEU A 3 3.13 -26.01 5.95
C LEU A 3 3.00 -25.42 7.37
N LEU A 4 2.24 -24.33 7.51
CA LEU A 4 1.99 -23.64 8.76
C LEU A 4 0.65 -24.08 9.35
N LYS A 5 0.66 -24.41 10.63
CA LYS A 5 -0.53 -24.82 11.39
C LYS A 5 -0.66 -23.98 12.64
N ALA A 6 -1.82 -23.35 12.84
CA ALA A 6 -2.11 -22.64 14.08
C ALA A 6 -2.04 -23.56 15.30
N VAL A 7 -1.42 -23.08 16.36
CA VAL A 7 -1.39 -23.76 17.65
C VAL A 7 -2.70 -23.48 18.38
N HIS A 8 -3.61 -24.45 18.38
CA HIS A 8 -4.85 -24.37 19.12
C HIS A 8 -4.65 -25.02 20.49
N GLY A 9 -4.55 -24.20 21.52
CA GLY A 9 -4.56 -24.65 22.91
C GLY A 9 -3.17 -24.76 23.55
N ALA A 10 -3.03 -24.13 24.68
CA ALA A 10 -1.88 -24.17 25.58
C ALA A 10 -1.78 -25.52 26.29
N VAL A 11 -1.32 -26.56 25.60
CA VAL A 11 -0.88 -27.81 26.25
C VAL A 11 0.37 -28.33 25.54
N GLY A 12 1.40 -27.51 25.55
CA GLY A 12 2.76 -28.02 25.42
C GLY A 12 3.36 -28.01 26.79
N SER A 13 3.83 -29.17 27.29
CA SER A 13 4.53 -29.21 28.56
C SER A 13 5.70 -28.22 28.51
N VAL A 14 5.98 -27.52 29.60
CA VAL A 14 7.09 -26.55 29.75
C VAL A 14 8.43 -27.11 29.24
N LEU A 15 8.56 -28.44 29.19
CA LEU A 15 9.73 -29.15 28.67
C LEU A 15 9.81 -29.15 27.13
N GLU A 16 8.70 -29.21 26.40
CA GLU A 16 8.69 -29.13 24.91
C GLU A 16 9.00 -27.75 24.41
N GLU A 17 8.55 -26.70 25.11
CA GLU A 17 8.81 -25.30 24.74
C GLU A 17 10.29 -24.95 24.80
N GLN A 18 11.07 -25.59 25.65
CA GLN A 18 12.52 -25.33 25.79
C GLN A 18 13.36 -25.84 24.62
N TRP A 19 12.81 -26.71 23.76
CA TRP A 19 13.51 -27.34 22.63
C TRP A 19 13.10 -26.76 21.27
N LYS A 20 12.08 -25.92 21.24
CA LYS A 20 11.56 -25.33 20.00
C LYS A 20 12.41 -24.13 19.57
N GLU A 21 12.59 -24.01 18.28
CA GLU A 21 13.16 -22.81 17.67
C GLU A 21 12.01 -21.85 17.38
N PHE A 22 12.18 -20.60 17.79
CA PHE A 22 11.21 -19.55 17.56
C PHE A 22 11.73 -18.59 16.49
N PHE A 23 10.90 -18.32 15.49
CA PHE A 23 11.11 -17.26 14.54
C PHE A 23 10.18 -16.11 14.89
N VAL A 24 10.76 -14.97 15.15
CA VAL A 24 10.04 -13.77 15.56
C VAL A 24 10.47 -12.59 14.71
N CYS A 25 9.63 -11.61 14.64
CA CYS A 25 9.94 -10.29 14.12
C CYS A 25 9.55 -9.25 15.16
N ASP A 26 10.45 -8.34 15.45
CA ASP A 26 10.13 -7.15 16.22
C ASP A 26 9.07 -6.31 15.48
N ALA A 27 8.48 -5.35 16.19
CA ALA A 27 7.47 -4.48 15.58
C ALA A 27 8.02 -3.80 14.32
N LEU A 28 7.37 -4.07 13.18
CA LEU A 28 7.74 -3.44 11.92
C LEU A 28 7.39 -1.94 11.98
N ARG A 29 8.39 -1.12 11.67
CA ARG A 29 8.24 0.34 11.57
C ARG A 29 7.57 0.69 10.24
N ASP A 30 6.97 1.87 10.18
CA ASP A 30 6.28 2.35 8.98
C ASP A 30 7.20 2.55 7.76
N ASP A 31 8.51 2.64 7.98
CA ASP A 31 9.53 2.74 6.93
C ASP A 31 9.95 1.37 6.36
N THR A 32 9.46 0.28 6.92
CA THR A 32 9.90 -1.08 6.62
C THR A 32 8.74 -1.91 6.10
N LEU A 33 8.89 -2.45 4.89
CA LEU A 33 7.91 -3.32 4.27
C LEU A 33 8.19 -4.81 4.50
N LEU A 34 9.46 -5.20 4.44
CA LEU A 34 9.83 -6.58 4.65
C LEU A 34 11.15 -6.67 5.41
N VAL A 35 11.21 -7.62 6.34
CA VAL A 35 12.45 -8.00 7.04
C VAL A 35 12.56 -9.52 7.08
N ARG A 36 13.80 -9.97 7.17
CA ARG A 36 14.08 -11.36 7.49
C ARG A 36 13.77 -11.64 8.95
N ALA A 37 13.21 -12.81 9.25
CA ALA A 37 12.93 -13.26 10.61
C ALA A 37 14.22 -13.38 11.45
N HIS A 38 14.11 -13.09 12.73
CA HIS A 38 15.14 -13.40 13.71
C HIS A 38 14.85 -14.74 14.38
N LYS A 39 15.85 -15.63 14.38
CA LYS A 39 15.78 -16.91 15.04
C LYS A 39 16.16 -16.75 16.52
N HIS A 40 15.23 -17.07 17.39
CA HIS A 40 15.50 -17.18 18.82
C HIS A 40 15.72 -18.64 19.17
N ILE A 41 16.93 -18.98 19.61
CA ILE A 41 17.29 -20.34 19.96
C ILE A 41 17.16 -20.46 21.49
N GLY A 42 16.25 -21.32 21.93
CA GLY A 42 16.08 -21.67 23.34
C GLY A 42 17.36 -22.29 23.92
N LYS A 43 17.56 -22.14 25.23
CA LYS A 43 18.78 -22.56 25.96
C LYS A 43 19.11 -24.07 25.81
N TYR A 44 18.14 -24.88 25.39
CA TYR A 44 18.22 -26.34 25.26
C TYR A 44 17.95 -26.83 23.82
N SER A 45 17.92 -25.94 22.84
CA SER A 45 17.71 -26.35 21.45
C SER A 45 18.85 -27.27 20.99
N ALA A 46 18.50 -28.40 20.41
CA ALA A 46 19.46 -29.35 19.83
C ALA A 46 20.17 -28.78 18.59
N ASN A 47 19.65 -27.68 18.01
CA ASN A 47 20.22 -27.03 16.84
C ASN A 47 21.13 -25.88 17.26
N THR A 48 22.37 -26.17 17.52
CA THR A 48 23.42 -25.21 17.89
C THR A 48 23.94 -24.39 16.71
N ARG A 49 23.47 -24.66 15.47
CA ARG A 49 23.86 -23.89 14.30
C ARG A 49 23.17 -22.53 14.33
N LYS A 50 23.96 -21.49 14.34
CA LYS A 50 23.50 -20.09 14.25
C LYS A 50 22.99 -19.68 12.85
N ASP A 51 22.72 -20.65 11.97
CA ASP A 51 22.19 -20.37 10.64
C ASP A 51 20.72 -20.01 10.75
N ASP A 52 20.40 -18.75 10.58
CA ASP A 52 19.03 -18.21 10.51
C ASP A 52 18.24 -18.78 9.32
N ASP A 53 18.89 -19.49 8.43
CA ASP A 53 18.32 -20.06 7.19
C ASP A 53 17.78 -21.48 7.35
N VAL A 54 17.92 -22.09 8.52
CA VAL A 54 17.47 -23.48 8.73
C VAL A 54 16.18 -23.49 9.54
N LEU A 55 15.07 -23.66 8.86
CA LEU A 55 13.77 -23.90 9.45
C LEU A 55 13.56 -25.42 9.59
N THR A 56 13.39 -25.92 10.79
CA THR A 56 13.18 -27.35 11.08
C THR A 56 11.73 -27.63 11.43
N ASN A 57 11.29 -28.87 11.24
CA ASN A 57 9.95 -29.29 11.68
C ASN A 57 9.77 -29.07 13.17
N GLY A 58 8.65 -28.47 13.55
CA GLY A 58 8.34 -28.10 14.93
C GLY A 58 8.81 -26.71 15.31
N SER A 59 9.52 -25.97 14.43
CA SER A 59 9.80 -24.55 14.66
C SER A 59 8.51 -23.76 14.76
N VAL A 60 8.48 -22.77 15.63
CA VAL A 60 7.33 -21.90 15.87
C VAL A 60 7.59 -20.54 15.20
N LEU A 61 6.62 -20.08 14.43
CA LEU A 61 6.62 -18.75 13.81
C LEU A 61 5.56 -17.90 14.54
N SER A 62 5.97 -16.82 15.17
CA SER A 62 5.06 -15.90 15.84
C SER A 62 4.69 -14.78 14.88
N VAL A 63 3.39 -14.60 14.63
CA VAL A 63 2.83 -13.56 13.75
C VAL A 63 2.08 -12.55 14.60
N ALA A 64 2.44 -11.29 14.54
CA ALA A 64 1.74 -10.21 15.21
C ALA A 64 0.68 -9.58 14.29
N ASP A 65 -0.26 -8.83 14.87
CA ASP A 65 -1.22 -8.04 14.11
C ASP A 65 -0.49 -7.10 13.14
N GLY A 66 -0.97 -7.04 11.90
CA GLY A 66 -0.38 -6.22 10.85
C GLY A 66 0.90 -6.79 10.24
N GLN A 67 1.19 -8.06 10.48
CA GLN A 67 2.29 -8.78 9.86
C GLN A 67 1.79 -9.95 9.01
N CYS A 68 2.53 -10.27 7.97
CA CYS A 68 2.41 -11.52 7.22
C CYS A 68 3.76 -12.24 7.24
N VAL A 69 3.77 -13.48 7.68
CA VAL A 69 4.95 -14.34 7.56
C VAL A 69 4.95 -15.05 6.20
N LEU A 70 6.11 -15.06 5.54
CA LEU A 70 6.36 -15.75 4.28
C LEU A 70 7.45 -16.81 4.51
N VAL A 71 7.17 -18.04 4.12
CA VAL A 71 8.15 -19.14 4.11
C VAL A 71 8.62 -19.34 2.68
N VAL A 72 9.92 -19.17 2.45
CA VAL A 72 10.54 -19.19 1.13
C VAL A 72 11.53 -20.35 1.08
N LYS A 73 11.31 -21.29 0.15
CA LYS A 73 12.20 -22.45 -0.12
C LYS A 73 12.91 -22.21 -1.45
N GLN A 74 14.23 -22.10 -1.43
CA GLN A 74 15.03 -21.91 -2.65
C GLN A 74 14.52 -20.75 -3.55
N GLY A 75 14.17 -19.62 -2.94
CA GLY A 75 13.66 -18.44 -3.66
C GLY A 75 12.16 -18.46 -4.00
N LYS A 76 11.46 -19.57 -3.75
CA LYS A 76 10.02 -19.70 -4.01
C LYS A 76 9.22 -19.63 -2.71
N VAL A 77 8.20 -18.78 -2.65
CA VAL A 77 7.23 -18.78 -1.56
C VAL A 77 6.48 -20.11 -1.57
N VAL A 78 6.61 -20.87 -0.49
CA VAL A 78 5.97 -22.19 -0.33
C VAL A 78 4.80 -22.16 0.62
N ASP A 79 4.79 -21.20 1.57
CA ASP A 79 3.67 -20.96 2.46
C ASP A 79 3.68 -19.53 3.00
N PHE A 80 2.54 -19.06 3.50
CA PHE A 80 2.39 -17.78 4.15
C PHE A 80 1.25 -17.81 5.17
N CYS A 81 1.31 -16.92 6.15
CA CYS A 81 0.25 -16.73 7.14
C CYS A 81 0.12 -15.26 7.53
N GLN A 82 -1.13 -14.79 7.62
CA GLN A 82 -1.49 -13.44 8.08
C GLN A 82 -2.29 -13.48 9.39
N GLU A 83 -2.65 -14.68 9.85
CA GLU A 83 -3.40 -14.82 11.10
C GLU A 83 -2.47 -14.59 12.28
N PRO A 84 -2.78 -13.64 13.18
CA PRO A 84 -1.98 -13.42 14.39
C PRO A 84 -1.97 -14.67 15.29
N GLY A 85 -0.81 -14.91 15.91
CA GLY A 85 -0.62 -16.04 16.80
C GLY A 85 0.64 -16.83 16.52
N GLU A 86 0.74 -17.99 17.13
CA GLU A 86 1.85 -18.92 16.95
C GLU A 86 1.48 -20.01 15.95
N HIS A 87 2.37 -20.25 15.01
CA HIS A 87 2.19 -21.24 13.95
C HIS A 87 3.36 -22.20 13.92
N VAL A 88 3.07 -23.51 13.97
CA VAL A 88 4.10 -24.54 13.88
C VAL A 88 4.38 -24.87 12.43
N PHE A 89 5.66 -24.87 12.07
CA PHE A 89 6.11 -25.31 10.75
C PHE A 89 6.18 -26.83 10.67
N GLU A 90 5.51 -27.43 9.71
CA GLU A 90 5.50 -28.87 9.45
C GLU A 90 5.70 -29.15 7.96
N ASP A 91 6.90 -29.51 7.56
CA ASP A 91 7.17 -30.01 6.20
C ASP A 91 6.99 -31.52 6.15
N PRO A 92 5.99 -32.03 5.40
CA PRO A 92 5.79 -33.46 5.23
C PRO A 92 6.99 -34.21 4.63
N GLU A 93 7.82 -33.51 3.83
CA GLU A 93 9.03 -34.10 3.23
C GLU A 93 10.13 -34.33 4.27
N GLN A 94 10.10 -33.60 5.39
CA GLN A 94 11.04 -33.76 6.50
C GLN A 94 10.54 -34.74 7.57
N ARG A 95 9.28 -35.22 7.48
CA ARG A 95 8.70 -36.15 8.45
C ARG A 95 9.19 -37.60 8.23
N GLY A 96 9.80 -38.15 9.28
CA GLY A 96 10.05 -39.57 9.44
C GLY A 96 11.31 -40.12 8.74
N LEU A 97 11.51 -41.44 8.94
CA LEU A 97 12.63 -42.20 8.37
C LEU A 97 12.77 -42.06 6.83
N LYS A 98 11.65 -41.85 6.12
CA LYS A 98 11.65 -41.63 4.66
C LYS A 98 12.35 -40.33 4.27
N GLY A 99 12.19 -39.25 5.03
CA GLY A 99 12.93 -38.00 4.82
C GLY A 99 14.42 -38.19 5.04
N PHE A 100 14.79 -38.88 6.12
CA PHE A 100 16.17 -39.22 6.44
C PHE A 100 16.81 -40.11 5.36
N PHE A 101 16.13 -41.15 4.92
CA PHE A 101 16.64 -42.02 3.85
C PHE A 101 16.70 -41.35 2.48
N LYS A 102 15.77 -40.42 2.17
CA LYS A 102 15.81 -39.62 0.94
C LYS A 102 17.04 -38.70 0.94
N GLU A 103 17.35 -38.09 2.06
CA GLU A 103 18.54 -37.26 2.27
C GLU A 103 19.84 -38.09 2.18
N VAL A 104 19.89 -39.23 2.86
CA VAL A 104 21.03 -40.16 2.81
C VAL A 104 21.15 -40.77 1.41
N GLY A 105 20.06 -41.19 0.77
CA GLY A 105 20.04 -41.72 -0.58
C GLY A 105 20.54 -40.71 -1.63
N ARG A 106 20.19 -39.44 -1.49
CA ARG A 106 20.74 -38.35 -2.32
C ARG A 106 22.25 -38.19 -2.12
N ARG A 107 22.73 -38.27 -0.88
CA ARG A 107 24.16 -38.19 -0.56
C ARG A 107 24.96 -39.33 -1.22
N VAL A 108 24.40 -40.53 -1.24
CA VAL A 108 25.05 -41.71 -1.82
C VAL A 108 24.97 -41.71 -3.35
N ALA A 109 23.82 -41.33 -3.92
CA ALA A 109 23.58 -41.39 -5.37
C ALA A 109 24.39 -40.35 -6.18
N PHE A 110 24.77 -39.22 -5.56
CA PHE A 110 25.50 -38.14 -6.23
C PHE A 110 27.00 -38.05 -5.84
N GLY A 111 27.61 -39.14 -5.35
CA GLY A 111 29.06 -39.25 -5.22
C GLY A 111 29.70 -38.23 -4.24
N GLY A 112 29.02 -37.85 -3.16
CA GLY A 112 29.63 -37.01 -2.12
C GLY A 112 29.82 -35.54 -2.49
N GLY A 113 29.26 -35.06 -3.60
CA GLY A 113 29.22 -33.65 -3.94
C GLY A 113 28.36 -32.89 -2.91
N ASP A 114 28.74 -31.67 -2.59
CA ASP A 114 28.03 -30.77 -1.65
C ASP A 114 26.54 -30.68 -2.02
N ILE A 115 25.73 -31.57 -1.44
CA ILE A 115 24.27 -31.43 -1.50
C ILE A 115 23.96 -30.25 -0.55
N GLN A 116 23.72 -29.10 -1.14
CA GLN A 116 23.31 -27.93 -0.37
C GLN A 116 22.03 -28.29 0.41
N PRO A 117 22.02 -28.11 1.73
CA PRO A 117 20.83 -28.37 2.52
C PRO A 117 19.67 -27.52 1.96
N VAL A 118 18.46 -28.05 2.04
CA VAL A 118 17.27 -27.29 1.65
C VAL A 118 17.17 -26.10 2.58
N VAL A 119 17.40 -24.93 2.03
CA VAL A 119 17.39 -23.66 2.78
C VAL A 119 15.99 -23.09 2.74
N TYR A 120 15.39 -22.92 3.91
CA TYR A 120 14.16 -22.17 4.11
C TYR A 120 14.54 -20.80 4.66
N ARG A 121 13.94 -19.75 4.09
CA ARG A 121 14.03 -18.39 4.60
C ARG A 121 12.66 -17.94 5.08
N VAL A 122 12.63 -17.30 6.24
CA VAL A 122 11.41 -16.73 6.80
C VAL A 122 11.49 -15.22 6.73
N TYR A 123 10.47 -14.61 6.18
CA TYR A 123 10.35 -13.17 6.08
C TYR A 123 9.05 -12.71 6.73
N TYR A 124 9.08 -11.53 7.31
CA TYR A 124 7.91 -10.83 7.81
C TYR A 124 7.65 -9.60 6.96
N LEU A 125 6.44 -9.48 6.45
CA LEU A 125 5.98 -8.39 5.62
C LEU A 125 4.97 -7.55 6.39
N ASN A 126 5.09 -6.23 6.30
CA ASN A 126 4.21 -5.26 6.92
C ASN A 126 2.91 -5.16 6.11
N THR A 127 1.78 -5.52 6.73
CA THR A 127 0.44 -5.41 6.13
C THR A 127 -0.37 -4.26 6.70
N LYS A 128 0.21 -3.49 7.64
CA LYS A 128 -0.41 -2.26 8.15
C LYS A 128 -0.55 -1.21 7.06
N GLU A 129 -1.40 -0.26 7.30
CA GLU A 129 -1.48 0.93 6.47
C GLU A 129 -0.21 1.77 6.62
N ILE A 130 0.44 2.06 5.50
CA ILE A 130 1.60 2.94 5.42
C ILE A 130 1.08 4.35 5.16
N THR A 131 1.17 5.20 6.16
CA THR A 131 0.59 6.56 6.13
C THR A 131 1.61 7.64 5.80
N GLY A 132 1.11 8.82 5.46
CA GLY A 132 1.90 10.04 5.34
C GLY A 132 2.90 10.03 4.18
N VAL A 133 2.61 9.34 3.07
CA VAL A 133 3.46 9.37 1.88
C VAL A 133 3.15 10.65 1.10
N PRO A 134 4.11 11.60 0.99
CA PRO A 134 3.85 12.87 0.32
C PRO A 134 3.71 12.69 -1.19
N PHE A 135 2.84 13.47 -1.81
CA PHE A 135 2.77 13.59 -3.25
C PHE A 135 2.61 15.06 -3.68
N ARG A 136 3.01 15.36 -4.90
CA ARG A 136 2.83 16.67 -5.53
C ARG A 136 2.68 16.49 -7.03
N SER A 137 1.73 17.20 -7.64
CA SER A 137 1.67 17.30 -9.09
C SER A 137 2.88 18.06 -9.62
N SER A 138 3.72 17.41 -10.44
CA SER A 138 4.91 18.02 -11.04
C SER A 138 4.55 19.06 -12.09
N ARG A 139 3.39 18.89 -12.73
CA ARG A 139 2.83 19.80 -13.76
C ARG A 139 1.41 20.18 -13.40
N PRO A 140 0.92 21.33 -13.91
CA PRO A 140 -0.50 21.63 -13.87
C PRO A 140 -1.29 20.53 -14.59
N ILE A 141 -2.36 20.03 -13.96
CA ILE A 141 -3.19 18.96 -14.49
C ILE A 141 -4.40 19.63 -15.18
N PRO A 142 -4.65 19.38 -16.47
CA PRO A 142 -5.81 19.92 -17.16
C PRO A 142 -7.10 19.49 -16.45
N PHE A 143 -8.01 20.44 -16.26
CA PHE A 143 -9.30 20.22 -15.66
C PHE A 143 -10.36 21.05 -16.37
N ARG A 144 -11.42 20.37 -16.81
CA ARG A 144 -12.53 21.03 -17.49
C ARG A 144 -13.61 21.40 -16.48
N VAL A 145 -13.86 22.70 -16.37
CA VAL A 145 -14.93 23.25 -15.54
C VAL A 145 -16.22 23.26 -16.34
N ARG A 146 -17.20 22.48 -15.91
CA ARG A 146 -18.56 22.52 -16.46
C ARG A 146 -19.53 22.98 -15.39
N ASP A 147 -20.27 24.01 -15.67
CA ASP A 147 -21.36 24.49 -14.82
C ASP A 147 -22.67 24.44 -15.58
N GLY A 148 -23.52 23.49 -15.23
CA GLY A 148 -24.82 23.29 -15.89
C GLY A 148 -25.82 24.44 -15.65
N VAL A 149 -25.62 25.28 -14.63
CA VAL A 149 -26.48 26.42 -14.32
C VAL A 149 -26.12 27.62 -15.19
N THR A 150 -24.83 27.89 -15.34
CA THR A 150 -24.33 29.04 -16.09
C THR A 150 -23.91 28.71 -17.52
N SER A 151 -24.10 27.45 -17.96
CA SER A 151 -23.61 26.93 -19.27
C SER A 151 -22.12 27.20 -19.50
N LEU A 152 -21.35 27.38 -18.43
CA LEU A 152 -19.94 27.64 -18.49
C LEU A 152 -19.20 26.35 -18.83
N ASP A 153 -18.37 26.38 -19.86
CA ASP A 153 -17.49 25.27 -20.25
C ASP A 153 -16.09 25.89 -20.52
N LEU A 154 -15.20 25.72 -19.54
CA LEU A 154 -13.84 26.30 -19.60
C LEU A 154 -12.81 25.25 -19.26
N ASP A 155 -11.70 25.28 -19.99
CA ASP A 155 -10.52 24.52 -19.65
C ASP A 155 -9.66 25.32 -18.65
N SER A 156 -9.29 24.68 -17.58
CA SER A 156 -8.43 25.20 -16.52
C SER A 156 -7.35 24.21 -16.16
N SER A 157 -6.53 24.52 -15.20
CA SER A 157 -5.50 23.62 -14.69
C SER A 157 -5.47 23.60 -13.18
N LEU A 158 -5.14 22.45 -12.60
CA LEU A 158 -5.05 22.24 -11.18
C LEU A 158 -3.62 21.86 -10.77
N ARG A 159 -3.18 22.37 -9.64
CA ARG A 159 -2.00 21.89 -8.93
C ARG A 159 -2.41 21.37 -7.59
N LEU A 160 -1.96 20.15 -7.28
CA LEU A 160 -2.32 19.41 -6.08
C LEU A 160 -1.05 19.00 -5.34
N SER A 161 -1.08 19.09 -4.03
CA SER A 161 -0.12 18.42 -3.17
C SER A 161 -0.81 17.93 -1.90
N GLY A 162 -0.23 16.91 -1.28
CA GLY A 162 -0.79 16.31 -0.09
C GLY A 162 -0.07 15.05 0.30
N CYS A 163 -0.75 14.18 0.99
CA CYS A 163 -0.25 12.86 1.35
C CYS A 163 -1.30 11.78 1.05
N PHE A 164 -0.80 10.59 0.80
CA PHE A 164 -1.63 9.40 0.63
C PHE A 164 -1.18 8.29 1.56
N SER A 165 -2.04 7.32 1.75
CA SER A 165 -1.71 6.07 2.41
C SER A 165 -2.00 4.88 1.50
N TYR A 166 -1.23 3.82 1.70
CA TYR A 166 -1.42 2.57 0.99
C TYR A 166 -1.18 1.38 1.91
N ARG A 167 -1.62 0.21 1.51
CA ARG A 167 -1.33 -1.05 2.19
C ARG A 167 -0.97 -2.15 1.22
N VAL A 168 -0.33 -3.18 1.74
CA VAL A 168 -0.09 -4.42 1.00
C VAL A 168 -1.34 -5.29 1.08
N SER A 169 -2.05 -5.43 -0.03
CA SER A 169 -3.26 -6.24 -0.15
C SER A 169 -2.96 -7.71 -0.49
N ASP A 170 -1.87 -7.96 -1.21
CA ASP A 170 -1.40 -9.32 -1.54
C ASP A 170 0.12 -9.45 -1.30
N PRO A 171 0.52 -9.89 -0.08
CA PRO A 171 1.92 -10.05 0.30
C PRO A 171 2.71 -11.01 -0.58
N VAL A 172 2.07 -12.08 -1.01
CA VAL A 172 2.72 -13.11 -1.84
C VAL A 172 3.01 -12.57 -3.24
N LYS A 173 2.06 -11.83 -3.79
CA LYS A 173 2.19 -11.18 -5.09
C LYS A 173 3.30 -10.14 -5.07
N LEU A 174 3.31 -9.26 -4.05
CA LEU A 174 4.34 -8.25 -3.87
C LEU A 174 5.74 -8.87 -3.75
N TYR A 175 5.87 -9.94 -2.94
CA TYR A 175 7.14 -10.62 -2.80
C TYR A 175 7.64 -11.20 -4.13
N LYS A 176 6.76 -11.86 -4.90
CA LYS A 176 7.13 -12.52 -6.16
C LYS A 176 7.51 -11.54 -7.27
N THR A 177 6.85 -10.40 -7.32
CA THR A 177 6.96 -9.48 -8.47
C THR A 177 7.92 -8.33 -8.25
N VAL A 178 8.09 -7.88 -7.01
CA VAL A 178 8.89 -6.68 -6.71
C VAL A 178 10.06 -6.99 -5.77
N ILE A 179 9.78 -7.61 -4.62
CA ILE A 179 10.78 -7.72 -3.57
C ILE A 179 11.81 -8.80 -3.89
N GLY A 180 11.41 -10.01 -4.18
CA GLY A 180 12.19 -11.21 -4.53
C GLY A 180 13.63 -11.28 -3.99
N ASN A 181 14.01 -12.35 -3.27
CA ASN A 181 15.39 -12.66 -2.87
C ASN A 181 16.19 -11.56 -2.13
N VAL A 182 15.51 -10.67 -1.39
CA VAL A 182 16.18 -9.67 -0.55
C VAL A 182 16.94 -10.35 0.58
N THR A 183 18.17 -9.92 0.82
CA THR A 183 19.05 -10.55 1.82
C THR A 183 18.83 -10.04 3.25
N GLY A 184 18.07 -8.98 3.46
CA GLY A 184 17.86 -8.39 4.77
C GLY A 184 16.54 -7.67 4.92
N ARG A 185 16.52 -6.38 4.64
CA ARG A 185 15.37 -5.48 4.77
C ARG A 185 15.01 -4.90 3.40
N PHE A 186 13.71 -4.70 3.17
CA PHE A 186 13.17 -3.93 2.05
C PHE A 186 12.37 -2.74 2.61
N GLY A 187 12.77 -1.54 2.24
CA GLY A 187 12.18 -0.29 2.73
C GLY A 187 11.03 0.17 1.85
N ARG A 188 10.16 1.04 2.40
CA ARG A 188 9.06 1.65 1.64
C ARG A 188 9.56 2.62 0.57
N GLU A 189 10.74 3.22 0.76
CA GLU A 189 11.30 4.19 -0.18
C GLU A 189 11.48 3.59 -1.57
N GLU A 190 11.76 2.28 -1.64
CA GLU A 190 11.93 1.58 -2.90
C GLU A 190 10.63 1.49 -3.72
N LEU A 191 9.46 1.50 -3.04
CA LEU A 191 8.14 1.50 -3.68
C LEU A 191 7.58 2.90 -3.91
N ASN A 192 7.86 3.85 -3.04
CA ASN A 192 7.22 5.16 -3.03
C ASN A 192 7.34 5.88 -4.38
N SER A 193 8.48 5.79 -5.05
CA SER A 193 8.70 6.41 -6.35
C SER A 193 7.77 5.84 -7.43
N HIS A 194 7.56 4.54 -7.44
CA HIS A 194 6.67 3.85 -8.38
C HIS A 194 5.21 4.20 -8.11
N ILE A 195 4.79 4.15 -6.85
CA ILE A 195 3.42 4.48 -6.45
C ILE A 195 3.12 5.95 -6.76
N GLN A 196 4.04 6.88 -6.49
CA GLN A 196 3.89 8.31 -6.83
C GLN A 196 3.80 8.55 -8.34
N ALA A 197 4.59 7.83 -9.13
CA ALA A 197 4.54 7.93 -10.59
C ALA A 197 3.18 7.46 -11.13
N GLU A 198 2.67 6.33 -10.63
CA GLU A 198 1.36 5.83 -11.02
C GLU A 198 0.22 6.74 -10.57
N LEU A 199 0.24 7.19 -9.30
CA LEU A 199 -0.74 8.13 -8.77
C LEU A 199 -0.79 9.40 -9.62
N SER A 200 0.38 9.94 -10.00
CA SER A 200 0.46 11.11 -10.88
C SER A 200 -0.09 10.84 -12.28
N GLY A 201 0.13 9.64 -12.82
CA GLY A 201 -0.40 9.22 -14.11
C GLY A 201 -1.93 9.07 -14.11
N CYS A 202 -2.48 8.53 -13.04
CA CYS A 202 -3.92 8.33 -12.89
C CYS A 202 -4.67 9.61 -12.51
N MET A 203 -3.98 10.63 -11.99
CA MET A 203 -4.60 11.83 -11.42
C MET A 203 -5.47 12.59 -12.43
N GLN A 204 -5.00 12.76 -13.67
CA GLN A 204 -5.76 13.47 -14.71
C GLN A 204 -7.08 12.77 -15.02
N SER A 205 -7.06 11.45 -15.16
CA SER A 205 -8.24 10.65 -15.46
C SER A 205 -9.21 10.62 -14.26
N ALA A 206 -8.69 10.52 -13.03
CA ALA A 206 -9.51 10.58 -11.82
C ALA A 206 -10.19 11.96 -11.67
N LEU A 207 -9.47 13.04 -11.91
CA LEU A 207 -10.04 14.40 -11.93
C LEU A 207 -11.06 14.58 -13.04
N GLY A 208 -10.87 13.95 -14.21
CA GLY A 208 -11.86 13.92 -15.30
C GLY A 208 -13.20 13.31 -14.85
N ARG A 209 -13.16 12.19 -14.12
CA ARG A 209 -14.36 11.55 -13.56
C ARG A 209 -15.04 12.42 -12.50
N VAL A 210 -14.25 13.11 -11.67
CA VAL A 210 -14.77 14.07 -10.68
C VAL A 210 -15.43 15.26 -11.39
N ALA A 211 -14.87 15.74 -12.49
CA ALA A 211 -15.48 16.80 -13.33
C ALA A 211 -16.79 16.35 -13.99
N GLU A 212 -16.86 15.10 -14.47
CA GLU A 212 -18.08 14.50 -15.04
C GLU A 212 -19.21 14.37 -14.00
N ALA A 213 -18.85 14.20 -12.71
CA ALA A 213 -19.82 14.23 -11.62
C ALA A 213 -20.36 15.66 -11.31
N GLY A 214 -19.93 16.67 -12.06
CA GLY A 214 -20.41 18.06 -11.94
C GLY A 214 -19.79 18.86 -10.80
N LEU A 215 -18.68 18.38 -10.22
CA LEU A 215 -18.00 19.07 -9.15
C LEU A 215 -17.18 20.25 -9.70
N ARG A 216 -17.36 21.41 -9.06
CA ARG A 216 -16.52 22.59 -9.30
C ARG A 216 -15.12 22.40 -8.67
N PRO A 217 -14.07 23.00 -9.22
CA PRO A 217 -12.73 22.92 -8.64
C PRO A 217 -12.69 23.26 -7.14
N SER A 218 -13.41 24.30 -6.72
CA SER A 218 -13.49 24.73 -5.32
C SER A 218 -14.12 23.71 -4.36
N GLN A 219 -14.84 22.72 -4.86
CA GLN A 219 -15.50 21.69 -4.06
C GLN A 219 -14.61 20.44 -3.88
N ILE A 220 -13.60 20.26 -4.73
CA ILE A 220 -12.72 19.08 -4.71
C ILE A 220 -12.04 18.88 -3.35
N PRO A 221 -11.49 19.92 -2.67
CA PRO A 221 -10.88 19.73 -1.35
C PRO A 221 -11.85 19.22 -0.28
N GLY A 222 -13.14 19.52 -0.42
CA GLY A 222 -14.20 19.02 0.47
C GLY A 222 -14.68 17.60 0.13
N GLN A 223 -14.28 17.04 -1.02
CA GLN A 223 -14.70 15.74 -1.50
C GLN A 223 -13.52 14.88 -1.95
N THR A 224 -12.48 14.88 -1.13
CA THR A 224 -11.26 14.09 -1.36
C THR A 224 -11.52 12.59 -1.43
N GLU A 225 -12.58 12.11 -0.78
CA GLU A 225 -12.98 10.70 -0.81
C GLU A 225 -13.38 10.26 -2.23
N LEU A 226 -14.17 11.08 -2.94
CA LEU A 226 -14.56 10.78 -4.32
C LEU A 226 -13.35 10.72 -5.26
N LEU A 227 -12.39 11.63 -5.08
CA LEU A 227 -11.13 11.61 -5.83
C LEU A 227 -10.30 10.37 -5.47
N CYS A 228 -10.24 9.99 -4.20
CA CYS A 228 -9.55 8.81 -3.71
C CYS A 228 -10.14 7.53 -4.31
N ASP A 229 -11.48 7.43 -4.36
CA ASP A 229 -12.16 6.27 -4.94
C ASP A 229 -11.90 6.16 -6.44
N ALA A 230 -11.94 7.27 -7.17
CA ALA A 230 -11.62 7.30 -8.59
C ALA A 230 -10.16 6.87 -8.88
N LEU A 231 -9.22 7.31 -8.03
CA LEU A 231 -7.81 6.90 -8.10
C LEU A 231 -7.64 5.42 -7.75
N ARG A 232 -8.27 4.96 -6.68
CA ARG A 232 -8.22 3.56 -6.23
C ARG A 232 -8.68 2.60 -7.32
N GLU A 233 -9.77 2.95 -7.99
CA GLU A 233 -10.30 2.12 -9.08
C GLU A 233 -9.31 2.01 -10.25
N GLN A 234 -8.68 3.12 -10.63
CA GLN A 234 -7.70 3.11 -11.71
C GLN A 234 -6.40 2.40 -11.34
N MET A 235 -5.86 2.67 -10.14
CA MET A 235 -4.64 2.04 -9.66
C MET A 235 -4.81 0.53 -9.43
N ARG A 236 -6.05 0.05 -9.18
CA ARG A 236 -6.34 -1.38 -9.07
C ARG A 236 -6.06 -2.14 -10.38
N GLY A 237 -6.27 -1.51 -11.52
CA GLY A 237 -5.94 -2.06 -12.84
C GLY A 237 -4.52 -1.77 -13.32
N GLY A 238 -3.77 -0.98 -12.56
CA GLY A 238 -2.42 -0.56 -12.88
C GLY A 238 -1.33 -1.31 -12.12
N TRP A 239 -0.13 -0.73 -12.09
CA TRP A 239 1.05 -1.31 -11.47
C TRP A 239 0.83 -1.68 -10.00
N CYS A 240 0.21 -0.81 -9.21
CA CYS A 240 -0.07 -1.09 -7.79
C CYS A 240 -0.93 -2.34 -7.62
N GLY A 241 -2.05 -2.44 -8.33
CA GLY A 241 -2.92 -3.61 -8.26
C GLY A 241 -2.28 -4.88 -8.81
N GLU A 242 -1.44 -4.76 -9.85
CA GLU A 242 -0.66 -5.88 -10.40
C GLU A 242 0.42 -6.38 -9.43
N HIS A 243 0.84 -5.56 -8.47
CA HIS A 243 1.87 -5.91 -7.48
C HIS A 243 1.33 -6.11 -6.06
N GLY A 244 0.00 -6.15 -5.90
CA GLY A 244 -0.65 -6.42 -4.61
C GLY A 244 -0.61 -5.26 -3.64
N LEU A 245 -0.66 -4.04 -4.16
CA LEU A 245 -0.76 -2.79 -3.41
C LEU A 245 -2.14 -2.16 -3.61
N GLU A 246 -2.64 -1.46 -2.59
CA GLU A 246 -3.92 -0.78 -2.63
C GLU A 246 -3.81 0.62 -2.02
N LEU A 247 -4.33 1.63 -2.71
CA LEU A 247 -4.50 2.97 -2.18
C LEU A 247 -5.61 2.96 -1.13
N VAL A 248 -5.32 3.44 0.08
CA VAL A 248 -6.29 3.47 1.19
C VAL A 248 -6.93 4.84 1.34
N SER A 249 -6.11 5.89 1.44
CA SER A 249 -6.59 7.25 1.64
C SER A 249 -5.78 8.29 0.87
N LEU A 250 -6.40 9.44 0.67
CA LEU A 250 -5.78 10.61 0.05
C LEU A 250 -6.18 11.85 0.85
N ALA A 251 -5.20 12.68 1.22
CA ALA A 251 -5.41 13.97 1.84
C ALA A 251 -4.74 15.06 0.99
N LEU A 252 -5.45 16.15 0.78
CA LEU A 252 -4.94 17.31 0.02
C LEU A 252 -4.51 18.41 1.01
N ASP A 253 -3.24 18.81 0.95
CA ASP A 253 -2.69 19.90 1.77
C ASP A 253 -2.76 21.22 1.01
N SER A 254 -2.55 21.17 -0.31
CA SER A 254 -2.57 22.34 -1.18
C SER A 254 -3.34 22.03 -2.46
N PHE A 255 -4.20 22.96 -2.80
CA PHE A 255 -5.04 22.92 -3.99
C PHE A 255 -5.04 24.30 -4.64
N THR A 256 -4.51 24.41 -5.85
CA THR A 256 -4.44 25.66 -6.58
C THR A 256 -5.08 25.49 -7.95
N VAL A 257 -6.00 26.38 -8.28
CA VAL A 257 -6.65 26.46 -9.60
C VAL A 257 -5.92 27.51 -10.42
N GLY A 258 -5.45 27.11 -11.62
CA GLY A 258 -4.95 28.05 -12.60
C GLY A 258 -6.09 28.87 -13.20
N ASP A 259 -5.77 30.07 -13.66
CA ASP A 259 -6.72 30.94 -14.36
C ASP A 259 -8.02 31.25 -13.57
N GLN A 260 -7.91 31.40 -12.25
CA GLN A 260 -9.06 31.73 -11.40
C GLN A 260 -9.79 33.02 -11.88
N GLU A 261 -9.05 34.01 -12.36
CA GLU A 261 -9.61 35.25 -12.89
C GLU A 261 -10.46 35.00 -14.15
N LEU A 262 -10.01 34.08 -15.02
CA LEU A 262 -10.77 33.68 -16.22
C LEU A 262 -12.05 32.92 -15.85
N ILE A 263 -12.00 32.05 -14.85
CA ILE A 263 -13.17 31.32 -14.37
C ILE A 263 -14.18 32.30 -13.75
N GLN A 264 -13.72 33.23 -12.93
CA GLN A 264 -14.58 34.25 -12.30
C GLN A 264 -15.17 35.18 -13.34
N SER A 265 -14.39 35.67 -14.32
CA SER A 265 -14.90 36.52 -15.37
C SER A 265 -15.87 35.80 -16.30
N GLY A 266 -15.63 34.52 -16.59
CA GLY A 266 -16.54 33.67 -17.34
C GLY A 266 -17.88 33.43 -16.62
N GLN A 267 -17.83 33.18 -15.30
CA GLN A 267 -19.02 33.07 -14.46
C GLN A 267 -19.81 34.37 -14.43
N HIS A 268 -19.11 35.49 -14.27
CA HIS A 268 -19.72 36.82 -14.29
C HIS A 268 -20.38 37.16 -15.64
N ALA A 269 -19.69 36.85 -16.74
CA ALA A 269 -20.25 37.04 -18.08
C ALA A 269 -21.47 36.13 -18.35
N ALA A 270 -21.46 34.90 -17.83
CA ALA A 270 -22.60 33.98 -17.97
C ALA A 270 -23.79 34.42 -17.12
N MET A 271 -23.57 34.96 -15.92
CA MET A 271 -24.62 35.55 -15.08
C MET A 271 -25.27 36.76 -15.76
N LEU A 272 -24.48 37.62 -16.45
CA LEU A 272 -25.02 38.76 -17.19
C LEU A 272 -25.87 38.39 -18.41
N GLN A 273 -25.76 37.16 -18.90
CA GLN A 273 -26.64 36.66 -20.00
C GLN A 273 -28.02 36.27 -19.50
N ASP A 274 -28.23 36.05 -18.21
CA ASP A 274 -29.54 35.83 -17.62
C ASP A 274 -30.21 37.20 -17.33
N PRO A 275 -31.32 37.54 -17.97
CA PRO A 275 -31.97 38.87 -17.78
C PRO A 275 -32.37 39.19 -16.35
N GLN A 276 -32.68 38.14 -15.55
CA GLN A 276 -33.06 38.33 -14.12
C GLN A 276 -31.84 38.59 -13.25
N MET A 277 -30.75 37.92 -13.51
CA MET A 277 -29.49 38.11 -12.78
C MET A 277 -28.83 39.43 -13.17
N ALA A 278 -28.82 39.79 -14.43
CA ALA A 278 -28.34 41.10 -14.91
C ALA A 278 -29.11 42.28 -14.31
N ALA A 279 -30.43 42.16 -14.16
CA ALA A 279 -31.26 43.19 -13.48
C ALA A 279 -30.98 43.32 -11.99
N ALA A 280 -30.69 42.20 -11.29
CA ALA A 280 -30.33 42.19 -9.90
C ALA A 280 -28.97 42.87 -9.66
N GLU A 281 -27.99 42.60 -10.51
CA GLU A 281 -26.65 43.19 -10.42
C GLU A 281 -26.63 44.68 -10.73
N LEU A 282 -27.41 45.12 -11.72
CA LEU A 282 -27.63 46.54 -11.99
C LEU A 282 -28.27 47.28 -10.83
N THR A 283 -29.22 46.63 -10.15
CA THR A 283 -29.85 47.23 -8.94
C THR A 283 -28.87 47.30 -7.78
N GLN A 284 -28.01 46.33 -7.58
CA GLN A 284 -26.98 46.33 -6.56
C GLN A 284 -25.90 47.39 -6.87
N ALA A 285 -25.40 47.45 -8.08
CA ALA A 285 -24.40 48.45 -8.51
C ALA A 285 -24.93 49.88 -8.40
N THR A 286 -26.24 50.10 -8.68
CA THR A 286 -26.86 51.40 -8.50
C THR A 286 -27.04 51.75 -7.01
N ALA A 287 -27.32 50.78 -6.16
CA ALA A 287 -27.42 50.99 -4.70
C ALA A 287 -26.03 51.34 -4.10
N GLU A 288 -24.97 50.64 -4.51
CA GLU A 288 -23.60 50.91 -4.07
C GLU A 288 -23.11 52.30 -4.57
N ALA A 289 -23.43 52.66 -5.81
CA ALA A 289 -23.10 54.00 -6.33
C ALA A 289 -23.84 55.11 -5.58
N LEU A 290 -25.10 54.92 -5.17
CA LEU A 290 -25.89 55.86 -4.35
C LEU A 290 -25.34 55.97 -2.92
N GLU A 291 -24.94 54.87 -2.32
CA GLU A 291 -24.27 54.87 -0.99
C GLU A 291 -22.90 55.56 -1.06
N GLY A 292 -22.13 55.32 -2.11
CA GLY A 292 -20.84 55.99 -2.34
C GLY A 292 -21.00 57.50 -2.54
N ALA A 293 -22.07 57.94 -3.23
CA ALA A 293 -22.39 59.36 -3.43
C ALA A 293 -22.90 60.06 -2.15
N ALA A 294 -23.56 59.30 -1.25
CA ALA A 294 -24.05 59.80 0.03
C ALA A 294 -22.96 59.96 1.11
N ARG A 295 -21.77 59.35 0.89
CA ARG A 295 -20.62 59.44 1.81
C ARG A 295 -19.61 60.55 1.42
N ASN A 296 -19.77 61.18 0.30
CA ASN A 296 -18.98 62.34 -0.18
C ASN A 296 -19.79 63.65 -0.04
#